data_58b83cdc2e83c95b542605a03647f3f7
#
_entry.id   58b83cdc2e83c95b542605a03647f3f7
#
_cell.length_a   1.000
_cell.length_b   1.000
_cell.length_c   1.000
_cell.angle_alpha   90.00
_cell.angle_beta   90.00
_cell.angle_gamma   90.00
#
_symmetry.space_group_name_H-M   'P 1'
#
loop_
_entity.id
_entity.type
_entity.pdbx_description
1 polymer ?
#
loop_
_entity_poly.entity_id
_entity_poly.type
_entity_poly.pdbx_seq_one_letter_code
_entity_poly.pdbx_strand_id
1 'polypeptide(L)'
;MERTIRVTGKGNLSVKPDTVRLVMTMEGMKEEYDAALEESAHMTEYLKQMFSDLGFDCEDIKTLNFHVSAEYESYQAKDKSWKRRFEGYKYVHRMKIEFPADNKRLGKVLYKLGHSPVRPEFRIEYTVAEPEKCKNELLANAVTDAKAKADVLSKASGVSLGEIITIDYSWAEIDFVSRPMDKLMLEECCMRSCEPDEAYDIDINPDDIDVIDNVTVVWGIK
;
A
#
# COMPACT_ATOMS: atom_id res chain seq x y z
N MET A 1 -37.89 13.16 -27.45
CA MET A 1 -36.63 12.56 -26.95
C MET A 1 -35.59 13.66 -26.93
N GLU A 2 -34.98 13.89 -25.79
CA GLU A 2 -33.83 14.80 -25.71
C GLU A 2 -32.68 14.16 -26.49
N ARG A 3 -32.09 14.95 -27.39
CA ARG A 3 -30.90 14.50 -28.13
C ARG A 3 -29.67 14.71 -27.26
N THR A 4 -28.88 13.68 -27.05
CA THR A 4 -27.73 13.72 -26.14
C THR A 4 -26.47 13.17 -26.80
N ILE A 5 -25.33 13.61 -26.30
CA ILE A 5 -24.01 13.02 -26.58
C ILE A 5 -23.43 12.49 -25.27
N ARG A 6 -22.95 11.25 -25.29
CA ARG A 6 -22.27 10.61 -24.15
C ARG A 6 -20.80 10.40 -24.50
N VAL A 7 -19.92 10.88 -23.65
CA VAL A 7 -18.47 10.81 -23.86
C VAL A 7 -17.78 10.36 -22.61
N THR A 8 -16.83 9.42 -22.74
CA THR A 8 -15.97 9.02 -21.66
C THR A 8 -14.61 9.71 -21.82
N GLY A 9 -14.25 10.49 -20.82
CA GLY A 9 -12.94 11.09 -20.67
C GLY A 9 -12.03 10.21 -19.84
N LYS A 10 -10.73 10.31 -20.11
CA LYS A 10 -9.67 9.58 -19.44
C LYS A 10 -8.77 10.57 -18.73
N GLY A 11 -8.72 10.51 -17.41
CA GLY A 11 -7.71 11.18 -16.61
C GLY A 11 -6.45 10.34 -16.54
N ASN A 12 -5.31 10.97 -16.72
CA ASN A 12 -4.00 10.38 -16.50
C ASN A 12 -3.26 11.30 -15.54
N LEU A 13 -2.56 10.71 -14.59
CA LEU A 13 -1.71 11.42 -13.64
C LEU A 13 -0.47 10.59 -13.38
N SER A 14 0.71 11.20 -13.51
CA SER A 14 2.00 10.63 -13.12
C SER A 14 2.50 11.43 -11.93
N VAL A 15 2.73 10.78 -10.80
CA VAL A 15 3.10 11.44 -9.54
C VAL A 15 4.37 10.82 -8.99
N LYS A 16 5.34 11.67 -8.67
CA LYS A 16 6.54 11.23 -7.97
C LYS A 16 6.17 10.88 -6.52
N PRO A 17 6.47 9.66 -6.05
CA PRO A 17 6.23 9.33 -4.65
C PRO A 17 7.12 10.17 -3.72
N ASP A 18 6.53 10.63 -2.62
CA ASP A 18 7.18 11.47 -1.61
C ASP A 18 7.19 10.85 -0.21
N THR A 19 6.57 9.69 -0.06
CA THR A 19 6.37 8.99 1.22
C THR A 19 6.78 7.54 1.11
N VAL A 20 7.59 7.07 2.07
CA VAL A 20 7.85 5.65 2.29
C VAL A 20 6.77 5.08 3.20
N ARG A 21 6.20 3.96 2.80
CA ARG A 21 5.34 3.11 3.63
C ARG A 21 6.07 1.80 3.88
N LEU A 22 6.46 1.58 5.13
CA LEU A 22 7.03 0.32 5.57
C LEU A 22 5.92 -0.54 6.17
N VAL A 23 5.62 -1.66 5.52
CA VAL A 23 4.64 -2.64 6.00
C VAL A 23 5.39 -3.79 6.64
N MET A 24 5.09 -4.07 7.91
CA MET A 24 5.73 -5.10 8.71
C MET A 24 4.72 -6.17 9.08
N THR A 25 5.11 -7.43 9.02
CA THR A 25 4.31 -8.57 9.43
C THR A 25 5.07 -9.35 10.50
N MET A 26 4.47 -9.47 11.66
CA MET A 26 4.93 -10.37 12.72
C MET A 26 4.02 -11.58 12.76
N GLU A 27 4.62 -12.75 12.89
CA GLU A 27 3.88 -13.99 13.08
C GLU A 27 4.58 -14.87 14.11
N GLY A 28 3.78 -15.65 14.82
CA GLY A 28 4.28 -16.63 15.78
C GLY A 28 3.21 -17.65 16.09
N MET A 29 3.61 -18.74 16.75
CA MET A 29 2.72 -19.82 17.13
C MET A 29 3.02 -20.24 18.57
N LYS A 30 1.94 -20.45 19.37
CA LYS A 30 1.98 -20.91 20.75
C LYS A 30 0.94 -22.01 20.95
N GLU A 31 1.17 -22.88 21.91
CA GLU A 31 0.21 -23.94 22.27
C GLU A 31 -1.05 -23.35 22.90
N GLU A 32 -0.93 -22.25 23.68
CA GLU A 32 -2.02 -21.60 24.34
C GLU A 32 -2.39 -20.25 23.67
N TYR A 33 -3.68 -19.95 23.67
CA TYR A 33 -4.23 -18.75 23.05
C TYR A 33 -3.70 -17.47 23.70
N ASP A 34 -3.71 -17.43 25.03
CA ASP A 34 -3.24 -16.27 25.79
C ASP A 34 -1.75 -16.00 25.57
N ALA A 35 -0.93 -17.05 25.49
CA ALA A 35 0.49 -16.92 25.21
C ALA A 35 0.77 -16.36 23.81
N ALA A 36 -0.07 -16.67 22.81
CA ALA A 36 0.03 -16.10 21.47
C ALA A 36 -0.28 -14.59 21.49
N LEU A 37 -1.29 -14.17 22.25
CA LEU A 37 -1.64 -12.75 22.42
C LEU A 37 -0.56 -11.98 23.17
N GLU A 38 -0.05 -12.52 24.25
CA GLU A 38 1.01 -11.89 25.05
C GLU A 38 2.29 -11.70 24.22
N GLU A 39 2.72 -12.71 23.45
CA GLU A 39 3.89 -12.60 22.59
C GLU A 39 3.71 -11.49 21.55
N SER A 40 2.55 -11.46 20.86
CA SER A 40 2.26 -10.40 19.88
C SER A 40 2.28 -9.00 20.54
N ALA A 41 1.74 -8.86 21.74
CA ALA A 41 1.74 -7.60 22.49
C ALA A 41 3.17 -7.15 22.84
N HIS A 42 4.00 -8.06 23.37
CA HIS A 42 5.40 -7.77 23.70
C HIS A 42 6.23 -7.37 22.47
N MET A 43 6.06 -8.07 21.36
CA MET A 43 6.77 -7.74 20.11
C MET A 43 6.33 -6.39 19.56
N THR A 44 5.03 -6.08 19.66
CA THR A 44 4.49 -4.77 19.23
C THR A 44 5.06 -3.64 20.08
N GLU A 45 5.12 -3.82 21.39
CA GLU A 45 5.69 -2.82 22.30
C GLU A 45 7.18 -2.59 22.04
N TYR A 46 7.93 -3.66 21.79
CA TYR A 46 9.33 -3.57 21.41
C TYR A 46 9.52 -2.74 20.13
N LEU A 47 8.72 -3.02 19.07
CA LEU A 47 8.80 -2.26 17.84
C LEU A 47 8.43 -0.79 18.03
N LYS A 48 7.39 -0.49 18.81
CA LYS A 48 7.02 0.89 19.15
C LYS A 48 8.16 1.63 19.84
N GLN A 49 8.81 0.99 20.82
CA GLN A 49 9.97 1.58 21.50
C GLN A 49 11.12 1.83 20.53
N MET A 50 11.45 0.84 19.69
CA MET A 50 12.52 0.95 18.69
C MET A 50 12.27 2.11 17.70
N PHE A 51 11.02 2.28 17.23
CA PHE A 51 10.66 3.38 16.35
C PHE A 51 10.67 4.73 17.09
N SER A 52 10.27 4.76 18.37
CA SER A 52 10.37 5.95 19.21
C SER A 52 11.81 6.42 19.37
N ASP A 53 12.76 5.49 19.53
CA ASP A 53 14.20 5.80 19.60
C ASP A 53 14.73 6.36 18.26
N LEU A 54 14.06 6.10 17.13
CA LEU A 54 14.34 6.67 15.82
C LEU A 54 13.59 7.99 15.54
N GLY A 55 12.89 8.51 16.56
CA GLY A 55 12.17 9.79 16.48
C GLY A 55 10.82 9.72 15.76
N PHE A 56 10.15 8.57 15.82
CA PHE A 56 8.76 8.43 15.38
C PHE A 56 7.83 8.48 16.60
N ASP A 57 6.62 8.98 16.39
CA ASP A 57 5.59 8.89 17.41
C ASP A 57 4.99 7.48 17.46
N CYS A 58 4.63 7.02 18.66
CA CYS A 58 3.99 5.70 18.82
C CYS A 58 2.70 5.58 18.03
N GLU A 59 2.03 6.70 17.75
CA GLU A 59 0.81 6.76 16.96
C GLU A 59 1.05 6.63 15.44
N ASP A 60 2.28 6.79 14.96
CA ASP A 60 2.63 6.61 13.54
C ASP A 60 2.54 5.15 13.12
N ILE A 61 2.70 4.23 14.08
CA ILE A 61 2.55 2.79 13.83
C ILE A 61 1.08 2.42 13.84
N LYS A 62 0.56 2.05 12.68
CA LYS A 62 -0.83 1.66 12.50
C LYS A 62 -0.97 0.16 12.27
N THR A 63 -1.90 -0.47 12.96
CA THR A 63 -2.27 -1.87 12.68
C THR A 63 -3.15 -1.91 11.43
N LEU A 64 -2.74 -2.71 10.45
CA LEU A 64 -3.51 -3.00 9.23
C LEU A 64 -4.43 -4.20 9.43
N ASN A 65 -3.90 -5.24 10.09
CA ASN A 65 -4.64 -6.45 10.39
C ASN A 65 -4.04 -7.14 11.61
N PHE A 66 -4.90 -7.74 12.44
CA PHE A 66 -4.51 -8.64 13.51
C PHE A 66 -5.43 -9.85 13.48
N HIS A 67 -4.84 -11.03 13.44
CA HIS A 67 -5.57 -12.28 13.34
C HIS A 67 -4.91 -13.37 14.17
N VAL A 68 -5.71 -14.18 14.87
CA VAL A 68 -5.27 -15.36 15.58
C VAL A 68 -6.12 -16.55 15.11
N SER A 69 -5.48 -17.62 14.68
CA SER A 69 -6.12 -18.85 14.20
C SER A 69 -5.60 -20.08 14.90
N ALA A 70 -6.45 -21.08 15.04
CA ALA A 70 -6.04 -22.40 15.49
C ALA A 70 -5.46 -23.19 14.31
N GLU A 71 -4.24 -23.64 14.43
CA GLU A 71 -3.53 -24.42 13.41
C GLU A 71 -3.56 -25.92 13.72
N TYR A 72 -3.68 -26.72 12.65
CA TYR A 72 -3.78 -28.16 12.72
C TYR A 72 -2.86 -28.81 11.69
N GLU A 73 -1.97 -29.66 12.16
CA GLU A 73 -1.17 -30.52 11.30
C GLU A 73 -2.00 -31.70 10.79
N SER A 74 -1.96 -31.96 9.49
CA SER A 74 -2.56 -33.16 8.91
C SER A 74 -1.50 -34.25 8.77
N TYR A 75 -1.69 -35.38 9.42
CA TYR A 75 -0.78 -36.51 9.36
C TYR A 75 -1.49 -37.81 8.95
N GLN A 76 -0.73 -38.70 8.31
CA GLN A 76 -1.25 -40.01 7.95
C GLN A 76 -1.01 -40.99 9.11
N ALA A 77 -2.11 -41.53 9.65
CA ALA A 77 -2.05 -42.52 10.71
C ALA A 77 -1.61 -43.92 10.18
N LYS A 78 -1.25 -44.84 11.07
CA LYS A 78 -0.76 -46.18 10.71
C LYS A 78 -1.75 -46.99 9.87
N ASP A 79 -3.05 -46.68 9.99
CA ASP A 79 -4.15 -47.26 9.21
C ASP A 79 -4.34 -46.59 7.83
N LYS A 80 -3.39 -45.72 7.42
CA LYS A 80 -3.44 -44.89 6.19
C LYS A 80 -4.56 -43.89 6.16
N SER A 81 -5.34 -43.69 7.23
CA SER A 81 -6.29 -42.57 7.33
C SER A 81 -5.59 -41.23 7.59
N TRP A 82 -6.14 -40.15 7.06
CA TRP A 82 -5.67 -38.80 7.37
C TRP A 82 -6.34 -38.31 8.65
N LYS A 83 -5.53 -37.86 9.60
CA LYS A 83 -5.99 -37.30 10.88
C LYS A 83 -5.41 -35.87 11.03
N ARG A 84 -6.12 -35.05 11.81
CA ARG A 84 -5.67 -33.70 12.17
C ARG A 84 -5.30 -33.68 13.64
N ARG A 85 -4.17 -33.09 13.96
CA ARG A 85 -3.71 -32.83 15.31
C ARG A 85 -3.64 -31.35 15.52
N PHE A 86 -4.15 -30.83 16.61
CA PHE A 86 -3.98 -29.44 17.01
C PHE A 86 -2.50 -29.16 17.23
N GLU A 87 -1.99 -28.08 16.65
CA GLU A 87 -0.60 -27.69 16.69
C GLU A 87 -0.39 -26.47 17.58
N GLY A 88 -1.34 -25.55 17.60
CA GLY A 88 -1.29 -24.34 18.39
C GLY A 88 -2.16 -23.23 17.83
N TYR A 89 -1.95 -22.06 18.40
CA TYR A 89 -2.55 -20.81 17.94
C TYR A 89 -1.49 -19.96 17.25
N LYS A 90 -1.73 -19.67 15.95
CA LYS A 90 -0.90 -18.79 15.15
C LYS A 90 -1.48 -17.38 15.18
N TYR A 91 -0.67 -16.39 15.54
CA TYR A 91 -1.03 -14.99 15.34
C TYR A 91 -0.31 -14.43 14.11
N VAL A 92 -0.98 -13.49 13.44
CA VAL A 92 -0.42 -12.66 12.37
C VAL A 92 -0.80 -11.23 12.68
N HIS A 93 0.20 -10.38 12.92
CA HIS A 93 0.01 -8.97 13.19
C HIS A 93 0.71 -8.14 12.11
N ARG A 94 -0.08 -7.50 11.27
CA ARG A 94 0.40 -6.67 10.17
C ARG A 94 0.24 -5.20 10.52
N MET A 95 1.35 -4.48 10.45
CA MET A 95 1.42 -3.06 10.80
C MET A 95 2.07 -2.26 9.68
N LYS A 96 1.85 -0.95 9.69
CA LYS A 96 2.57 0.00 8.82
C LYS A 96 3.07 1.19 9.60
N ILE A 97 4.12 1.78 9.06
CA ILE A 97 4.58 3.12 9.40
C ILE A 97 4.85 3.90 8.12
N GLU A 98 4.53 5.19 8.13
CA GLU A 98 4.72 6.08 6.97
C GLU A 98 5.59 7.27 7.38
N PHE A 99 6.52 7.65 6.50
CA PHE A 99 7.41 8.80 6.70
C PHE A 99 7.87 9.36 5.35
N PRO A 100 8.34 10.63 5.31
CA PRO A 100 8.85 11.24 4.08
C PRO A 100 9.93 10.38 3.42
N ALA A 101 9.93 10.34 2.07
CA ALA A 101 10.88 9.54 1.29
C ALA A 101 12.31 10.09 1.48
N ASP A 102 13.03 9.46 2.39
CA ASP A 102 14.43 9.74 2.72
C ASP A 102 15.20 8.41 2.87
N ASN A 103 16.09 8.14 1.93
CA ASN A 103 16.89 6.91 1.92
C ASN A 103 17.78 6.79 3.16
N LYS A 104 18.28 7.90 3.72
CA LYS A 104 19.08 7.86 4.96
C LYS A 104 18.24 7.43 6.16
N ARG A 105 17.02 7.99 6.27
CA ARG A 105 16.08 7.60 7.35
C ARG A 105 15.65 6.15 7.17
N LEU A 106 15.35 5.74 5.95
CA LEU A 106 15.04 4.35 5.62
C LEU A 106 16.17 3.40 5.99
N GLY A 107 17.43 3.74 5.64
CA GLY A 107 18.61 2.95 5.97
C GLY A 107 18.78 2.74 7.48
N LYS A 108 18.53 3.77 8.32
CA LYS A 108 18.54 3.66 9.79
C LYS A 108 17.44 2.74 10.30
N VAL A 109 16.23 2.88 9.77
CA VAL A 109 15.09 2.03 10.14
C VAL A 109 15.39 0.57 9.83
N LEU A 110 15.88 0.27 8.63
CA LEU A 110 16.18 -1.10 8.21
C LEU A 110 17.36 -1.70 8.99
N TYR A 111 18.36 -0.87 9.33
CA TYR A 111 19.46 -1.31 10.19
C TYR A 111 18.96 -1.75 11.57
N LYS A 112 18.13 -0.94 12.21
CA LYS A 112 17.55 -1.27 13.51
C LYS A 112 16.64 -2.49 13.45
N LEU A 113 15.83 -2.64 12.39
CA LEU A 113 14.99 -3.83 12.18
C LEU A 113 15.84 -5.10 12.00
N GLY A 114 16.90 -5.03 11.20
CA GLY A 114 17.79 -6.17 10.96
C GLY A 114 18.54 -6.66 12.22
N HIS A 115 18.81 -5.74 13.18
CA HIS A 115 19.43 -6.04 14.46
C HIS A 115 18.42 -6.24 15.59
N SER A 116 17.13 -6.15 15.30
CA SER A 116 16.04 -6.36 16.26
C SER A 116 15.87 -7.86 16.57
N PRO A 117 15.54 -8.24 17.82
CA PRO A 117 15.15 -9.60 18.15
C PRO A 117 13.83 -10.03 17.52
N VAL A 118 12.97 -9.07 17.18
CA VAL A 118 11.62 -9.32 16.62
C VAL A 118 11.68 -9.82 15.17
N ARG A 119 12.60 -9.30 14.35
CA ARG A 119 12.80 -9.66 12.93
C ARG A 119 11.52 -9.83 12.14
N PRO A 120 10.66 -8.80 12.05
CA PRO A 120 9.43 -8.90 11.29
C PRO A 120 9.74 -9.10 9.81
N GLU A 121 8.91 -9.85 9.10
CA GLU A 121 8.90 -9.76 7.63
C GLU A 121 8.45 -8.35 7.25
N PHE A 122 9.14 -7.69 6.30
CA PHE A 122 8.77 -6.34 5.90
C PHE A 122 8.76 -6.14 4.39
N ARG A 123 7.99 -5.16 3.95
CA ARG A 123 7.91 -4.71 2.58
C ARG A 123 7.97 -3.19 2.54
N ILE A 124 8.74 -2.66 1.60
CA ILE A 124 8.84 -1.22 1.34
C ILE A 124 7.91 -0.88 0.18
N GLU A 125 7.02 0.06 0.42
CA GLU A 125 6.16 0.66 -0.58
C GLU A 125 6.42 2.16 -0.60
N TYR A 126 6.28 2.77 -1.78
CA TYR A 126 6.33 4.22 -1.93
C TYR A 126 4.95 4.73 -2.31
N THR A 127 4.55 5.83 -1.71
CA THR A 127 3.21 6.41 -1.89
C THR A 127 3.30 7.93 -1.91
N VAL A 128 2.17 8.60 -1.93
CA VAL A 128 2.06 10.06 -1.83
C VAL A 128 1.46 10.45 -0.48
N ALA A 129 1.90 11.57 0.09
CA ALA A 129 1.39 12.08 1.36
C ALA A 129 -0.08 12.54 1.25
N GLU A 130 -0.47 13.09 0.08
CA GLU A 130 -1.80 13.64 -0.15
C GLU A 130 -2.56 12.90 -1.27
N PRO A 131 -2.97 11.63 -1.08
CA PRO A 131 -3.62 10.83 -2.12
C PRO A 131 -4.95 11.44 -2.59
N GLU A 132 -5.70 12.09 -1.71
CA GLU A 132 -6.97 12.73 -2.06
C GLU A 132 -6.78 13.92 -3.03
N LYS A 133 -5.70 14.67 -2.89
CA LYS A 133 -5.37 15.72 -3.84
C LYS A 133 -5.07 15.17 -5.23
N CYS A 134 -4.31 14.08 -5.30
CA CYS A 134 -4.00 13.39 -6.55
C CYS A 134 -5.28 12.80 -7.19
N LYS A 135 -6.19 12.22 -6.41
CA LYS A 135 -7.49 11.74 -6.89
C LYS A 135 -8.32 12.86 -7.50
N ASN A 136 -8.40 14.00 -6.82
CA ASN A 136 -9.16 15.16 -7.31
C ASN A 136 -8.58 15.71 -8.61
N GLU A 137 -7.26 15.77 -8.74
CA GLU A 137 -6.58 16.19 -9.97
C GLU A 137 -6.86 15.20 -11.11
N LEU A 138 -6.79 13.90 -10.84
CA LEU A 138 -7.08 12.84 -11.80
C LEU A 138 -8.52 12.94 -12.33
N LEU A 139 -9.50 13.17 -11.44
CA LEU A 139 -10.91 13.39 -11.83
C LEU A 139 -11.09 14.66 -12.67
N ALA A 140 -10.43 15.76 -12.30
CA ALA A 140 -10.46 17.00 -13.07
C ALA A 140 -9.90 16.81 -14.49
N ASN A 141 -8.81 16.06 -14.62
CA ASN A 141 -8.20 15.70 -15.92
C ASN A 141 -9.16 14.86 -16.76
N ALA A 142 -9.86 13.89 -16.15
CA ALA A 142 -10.84 13.04 -16.85
C ALA A 142 -12.03 13.85 -17.38
N VAL A 143 -12.58 14.77 -16.58
CA VAL A 143 -13.69 15.66 -17.01
C VAL A 143 -13.23 16.60 -18.14
N THR A 144 -12.02 17.13 -18.04
CA THR A 144 -11.43 18.01 -19.07
C THR A 144 -11.28 17.28 -20.40
N ASP A 145 -10.78 16.05 -20.38
CA ASP A 145 -10.65 15.20 -21.57
C ASP A 145 -12.03 14.83 -22.15
N ALA A 146 -13.03 14.51 -21.31
CA ALA A 146 -14.40 14.25 -21.75
C ALA A 146 -14.98 15.45 -22.50
N LYS A 147 -14.80 16.65 -21.96
CA LYS A 147 -15.27 17.90 -22.59
C LYS A 147 -14.56 18.15 -23.93
N ALA A 148 -13.26 18.03 -23.98
CA ALA A 148 -12.51 18.21 -25.22
C ALA A 148 -12.99 17.25 -26.34
N LYS A 149 -13.20 15.99 -26.00
CA LYS A 149 -13.76 15.00 -26.93
C LYS A 149 -15.20 15.32 -27.37
N ALA A 150 -16.05 15.78 -26.42
CA ALA A 150 -17.44 16.19 -26.74
C ALA A 150 -17.47 17.38 -27.69
N ASP A 151 -16.57 18.35 -27.52
CA ASP A 151 -16.44 19.51 -28.43
C ASP A 151 -16.02 19.09 -29.83
N VAL A 152 -15.10 18.14 -29.98
CA VAL A 152 -14.69 17.59 -31.27
C VAL A 152 -15.85 16.85 -31.95
N LEU A 153 -16.55 15.99 -31.21
CA LEU A 153 -17.65 15.18 -31.74
C LEU A 153 -18.85 16.03 -32.15
N SER A 154 -19.23 17.04 -31.34
CA SER A 154 -20.32 17.94 -31.64
C SER A 154 -20.05 18.78 -32.88
N LYS A 155 -18.85 19.32 -33.04
CA LYS A 155 -18.43 20.06 -34.24
C LYS A 155 -18.43 19.19 -35.48
N ALA A 156 -17.91 17.97 -35.42
CA ALA A 156 -17.86 17.04 -36.53
C ALA A 156 -19.25 16.58 -36.96
N SER A 157 -20.21 16.53 -36.03
CA SER A 157 -21.60 16.15 -36.28
C SER A 157 -22.52 17.32 -36.71
N GLY A 158 -21.99 18.52 -36.75
CA GLY A 158 -22.75 19.72 -37.13
C GLY A 158 -23.81 20.13 -36.08
N VAL A 159 -23.60 19.77 -34.80
CA VAL A 159 -24.48 20.14 -33.69
C VAL A 159 -23.72 20.99 -32.67
N SER A 160 -24.42 21.72 -31.83
CA SER A 160 -23.83 22.48 -30.72
C SER A 160 -23.97 21.70 -29.39
N LEU A 161 -22.88 21.72 -28.60
CA LEU A 161 -22.87 21.14 -27.26
C LEU A 161 -23.74 22.00 -26.33
N GLY A 162 -24.63 21.33 -25.60
CA GLY A 162 -25.52 21.96 -24.62
C GLY A 162 -25.03 21.81 -23.17
N GLU A 163 -25.96 21.82 -22.25
CA GLU A 163 -25.68 21.68 -20.82
C GLU A 163 -25.33 20.21 -20.45
N ILE A 164 -24.61 20.04 -19.37
CA ILE A 164 -24.34 18.73 -18.75
C ILE A 164 -25.64 18.20 -18.16
N ILE A 165 -26.00 16.97 -18.50
CA ILE A 165 -27.16 16.26 -17.97
C ILE A 165 -26.76 15.34 -16.83
N THR A 166 -25.69 14.53 -17.03
CA THR A 166 -25.16 13.65 -15.98
C THR A 166 -23.63 13.58 -16.05
N ILE A 167 -23.02 13.34 -14.90
CA ILE A 167 -21.61 13.00 -14.76
C ILE A 167 -21.57 11.71 -13.93
N ASP A 168 -21.06 10.64 -14.55
CA ASP A 168 -20.86 9.35 -13.92
C ASP A 168 -19.35 9.08 -13.79
N TYR A 169 -18.87 8.83 -12.58
CA TYR A 169 -17.47 8.52 -12.32
C TYR A 169 -17.34 7.24 -11.51
N SER A 170 -16.17 6.60 -11.61
CA SER A 170 -15.89 5.37 -10.89
C SER A 170 -15.77 5.64 -9.39
N TRP A 171 -16.30 4.72 -8.58
CA TRP A 171 -16.09 4.67 -7.13
C TRP A 171 -14.93 3.71 -6.78
N ALA A 172 -14.16 3.27 -7.77
CA ALA A 172 -13.04 2.37 -7.53
C ALA A 172 -11.99 3.05 -6.65
N GLU A 173 -11.51 2.33 -5.66
CA GLU A 173 -10.42 2.79 -4.81
C GLU A 173 -9.12 2.78 -5.64
N ILE A 174 -8.53 3.96 -5.83
CA ILE A 174 -7.26 4.12 -6.55
C ILE A 174 -6.15 4.14 -5.53
N ASP A 175 -5.26 3.15 -5.60
CA ASP A 175 -4.07 3.09 -4.79
C ASP A 175 -2.89 3.79 -5.49
N PHE A 176 -2.33 4.80 -4.80
CA PHE A 176 -1.09 5.47 -5.21
C PHE A 176 0.10 4.76 -4.57
N VAL A 177 0.51 3.63 -5.13
CA VAL A 177 1.60 2.81 -4.58
C VAL A 177 2.56 2.36 -5.66
N SER A 178 3.85 2.65 -5.47
CA SER A 178 4.96 2.06 -6.21
C SER A 178 5.67 1.03 -5.33
N ARG A 179 5.96 -0.15 -5.88
CA ARG A 179 6.63 -1.26 -5.18
C ARG A 179 7.91 -1.64 -5.89
N PRO A 180 8.99 -0.87 -5.69
CA PRO A 180 10.26 -1.12 -6.40
C PRO A 180 10.92 -2.45 -6.00
N MET A 181 10.52 -3.06 -4.86
CA MET A 181 11.09 -4.29 -4.34
C MET A 181 10.01 -5.18 -3.73
N ASP A 182 9.76 -6.34 -4.33
CA ASP A 182 8.78 -7.31 -3.81
C ASP A 182 9.31 -8.18 -2.65
N LYS A 183 10.63 -8.40 -2.56
CA LYS A 183 11.29 -9.13 -1.46
C LYS A 183 12.72 -8.67 -1.29
N LEU A 184 13.05 -8.10 -0.15
CA LEU A 184 14.43 -7.93 0.32
C LEU A 184 14.85 -9.21 1.05
N MET A 185 15.71 -10.03 0.44
CA MET A 185 16.47 -11.01 1.18
C MET A 185 17.66 -10.29 1.85
N LEU A 186 17.55 -10.07 3.16
CA LEU A 186 18.59 -9.42 3.99
C LEU A 186 19.96 -10.14 3.95
N GLU A 187 20.02 -11.37 3.44
CA GLU A 187 21.26 -12.15 3.42
C GLU A 187 22.32 -11.61 2.46
N GLU A 188 21.96 -10.90 1.40
CA GLU A 188 22.93 -10.36 0.42
C GLU A 188 23.46 -8.95 0.72
N CYS A 189 22.78 -8.17 1.56
CA CYS A 189 23.21 -6.81 1.91
C CYS A 189 24.32 -6.75 2.98
N CYS A 190 24.64 -7.86 3.64
CA CYS A 190 25.61 -7.88 4.76
C CYS A 190 27.08 -7.96 4.35
N MET A 191 27.44 -7.92 3.05
CA MET A 191 28.81 -8.19 2.58
C MET A 191 29.63 -6.94 2.22
N ARG A 192 29.19 -5.74 2.51
CA ARG A 192 30.07 -4.57 2.42
C ARG A 192 30.32 -4.01 3.80
N SER A 193 31.57 -4.12 4.24
CA SER A 193 32.10 -3.49 5.44
C SER A 193 31.87 -1.99 5.37
N CYS A 194 30.84 -1.50 6.06
CA CYS A 194 30.63 -0.10 6.33
C CYS A 194 31.13 0.24 7.72
N GLU A 195 31.82 1.36 7.83
CA GLU A 195 32.20 2.01 9.10
C GLU A 195 30.94 2.31 9.95
N PRO A 196 31.08 2.58 11.26
CA PRO A 196 30.01 2.48 12.24
C PRO A 196 29.01 3.65 12.24
N ASP A 197 28.44 3.99 11.12
CA ASP A 197 27.15 4.68 11.11
C ASP A 197 26.07 3.59 11.17
N GLU A 198 25.25 3.59 12.20
CA GLU A 198 24.15 2.64 12.45
C GLU A 198 23.05 2.73 11.37
N ALA A 199 23.42 2.61 10.09
CA ALA A 199 22.52 2.71 8.95
C ALA A 199 23.04 1.88 7.77
N TYR A 200 22.11 1.26 7.01
CA TYR A 200 22.47 0.70 5.70
C TYR A 200 22.52 1.81 4.66
N ASP A 201 23.52 1.77 3.77
CA ASP A 201 23.57 2.64 2.60
C ASP A 201 22.61 2.07 1.54
N ILE A 202 21.40 2.60 1.51
CA ILE A 202 20.32 2.15 0.63
C ILE A 202 20.02 3.26 -0.35
N ASP A 203 20.21 2.99 -1.63
CA ASP A 203 19.82 3.87 -2.72
C ASP A 203 18.65 3.26 -3.50
N ILE A 204 17.44 3.56 -3.04
CA ILE A 204 16.20 3.19 -3.73
C ILE A 204 15.62 4.45 -4.37
N ASN A 205 15.49 4.42 -5.68
CA ASN A 205 14.81 5.45 -6.45
C ASN A 205 13.54 4.85 -7.05
N PRO A 206 12.36 5.06 -6.42
CA PRO A 206 11.12 4.51 -6.90
C PRO A 206 10.71 5.16 -8.23
N ASP A 207 10.04 4.40 -9.08
CA ASP A 207 9.43 4.92 -10.30
C ASP A 207 8.20 5.77 -9.97
N ASP A 208 7.85 6.68 -10.89
CA ASP A 208 6.65 7.48 -10.77
C ASP A 208 5.40 6.59 -10.73
N ILE A 209 4.40 7.04 -9.98
CA ILE A 209 3.13 6.34 -9.86
C ILE A 209 2.19 6.83 -10.96
N ASP A 210 1.99 5.99 -11.97
CA ASP A 210 1.07 6.25 -13.07
C ASP A 210 -0.32 5.72 -12.74
N VAL A 211 -1.30 6.60 -12.68
CA VAL A 211 -2.70 6.25 -12.40
C VAL A 211 -3.61 6.77 -13.49
N ILE A 212 -4.70 6.02 -13.70
CA ILE A 212 -5.68 6.31 -14.74
C ILE A 212 -7.07 6.15 -14.14
N ASP A 213 -7.95 7.09 -14.44
CA ASP A 213 -9.37 6.98 -14.12
C ASP A 213 -10.23 7.48 -15.28
N ASN A 214 -11.51 7.10 -15.30
CA ASN A 214 -12.44 7.44 -16.35
C ASN A 214 -13.69 8.10 -15.78
N VAL A 215 -14.14 9.15 -16.47
CA VAL A 215 -15.41 9.84 -16.16
C VAL A 215 -16.26 9.85 -17.42
N THR A 216 -17.51 9.45 -17.30
CA THR A 216 -18.50 9.53 -18.39
C THR A 216 -19.41 10.73 -18.16
N VAL A 217 -19.47 11.61 -19.15
CA VAL A 217 -20.32 12.81 -19.08
C VAL A 217 -21.33 12.76 -20.23
N VAL A 218 -22.56 13.17 -19.94
CA VAL A 218 -23.65 13.26 -20.91
C VAL A 218 -24.07 14.73 -21.04
N TRP A 219 -24.07 15.22 -22.26
CA TRP A 219 -24.52 16.56 -22.61
C TRP A 219 -25.78 16.51 -23.49
N GLY A 220 -26.64 17.51 -23.34
CA GLY A 220 -27.64 17.82 -24.36
C GLY A 220 -26.99 18.35 -25.64
N ILE A 221 -27.59 18.14 -26.81
CA ILE A 221 -27.13 18.69 -28.08
C ILE A 221 -28.29 19.43 -28.81
N LYS A 222 -27.93 20.53 -29.46
CA LYS A 222 -28.86 21.38 -30.23
C LYS A 222 -28.48 21.38 -31.70
#